data_991d865154c123b6b3530a0f0d1e0671
#
_entry.id   991d865154c123b6b3530a0f0d1e0671
#
_cell.length_a   1.000
_cell.length_b   1.000
_cell.length_c   1.000
_cell.angle_alpha   90.00
_cell.angle_beta   90.00
_cell.angle_gamma   90.00
#
_symmetry.space_group_name_H-M   'P 1'
#
loop_
_entity.id
_entity.type
_entity.pdbx_description
1 polymer ?
#
loop_
_entity_poly.entity_id
_entity_poly.type
_entity_poly.pdbx_seq_one_letter_code
_entity_poly.pdbx_strand_id
1 'polypeptide(L)'
;MAEECSCEWPQAEAKEQAVLISAGAVFLASGAAAVLRNRPRWFWVWLAGLLAWATIPKYFICARCENYDRPCGFMYGGKYAARFFKRSDRPFNAAGYFAEGGSLAVFQFLPAIAARRDPKALVVYALTAAVFQSLLVKIACIDCVRFARDPWKARYCPTFKIVERLGLATPERTG
;
A
#
# COMPACT_ATOMS: atom_id res chain seq x y z
N MET A 1 -6.64 18.53 -32.54
CA MET A 1 -7.70 17.96 -31.69
C MET A 1 -7.08 16.72 -31.05
N ALA A 2 -6.66 16.82 -29.79
CA ALA A 2 -6.14 15.67 -29.06
C ALA A 2 -7.37 14.84 -28.66
N GLU A 3 -7.50 13.64 -29.18
CA GLU A 3 -8.45 12.65 -28.66
C GLU A 3 -8.09 12.41 -27.19
N GLU A 4 -8.91 12.95 -26.30
CA GLU A 4 -8.91 12.54 -24.89
C GLU A 4 -9.27 11.07 -24.84
N CYS A 5 -8.25 10.24 -24.87
CA CYS A 5 -8.41 8.82 -24.58
C CYS A 5 -8.84 8.71 -23.11
N SER A 6 -10.13 8.62 -22.88
CA SER A 6 -10.74 8.38 -21.57
C SER A 6 -10.53 6.92 -21.16
N CYS A 7 -9.28 6.51 -20.99
CA CYS A 7 -8.98 5.27 -20.33
C CYS A 7 -9.29 5.49 -18.83
N GLU A 8 -10.53 5.27 -18.47
CA GLU A 8 -10.92 5.25 -17.06
C GLU A 8 -10.25 4.08 -16.39
N TRP A 9 -9.48 4.38 -15.35
CA TRP A 9 -9.02 3.36 -14.42
C TRP A 9 -10.23 2.58 -13.91
N PRO A 10 -10.21 1.24 -13.93
CA PRO A 10 -11.29 0.48 -13.35
C PRO A 10 -11.44 0.91 -11.89
N GLN A 11 -12.63 1.39 -11.56
CA GLN A 11 -12.93 1.74 -10.18
C GLN A 11 -12.99 0.45 -9.39
N ALA A 12 -12.13 0.34 -8.37
CA ALA A 12 -12.15 -0.84 -7.51
C ALA A 12 -13.55 -1.04 -6.93
N GLU A 13 -14.10 -2.22 -7.11
CA GLU A 13 -15.44 -2.54 -6.63
C GLU A 13 -15.51 -2.36 -5.11
N ALA A 14 -16.64 -1.84 -4.63
CA ALA A 14 -16.84 -1.60 -3.19
C ALA A 14 -16.66 -2.89 -2.36
N LYS A 15 -17.00 -4.05 -2.92
CA LYS A 15 -16.80 -5.37 -2.30
C LYS A 15 -15.32 -5.69 -2.12
N GLU A 16 -14.49 -5.47 -3.13
CA GLU A 16 -13.04 -5.71 -3.08
C GLU A 16 -12.37 -4.81 -2.05
N GLN A 17 -12.78 -3.54 -2.02
CA GLN A 17 -12.29 -2.61 -1.01
C GLN A 17 -12.69 -3.01 0.41
N ALA A 18 -13.93 -3.47 0.61
CA ALA A 18 -14.40 -3.96 1.91
C ALA A 18 -13.58 -5.18 2.38
N VAL A 19 -13.30 -6.12 1.48
CA VAL A 19 -12.45 -7.30 1.78
C VAL A 19 -11.04 -6.86 2.16
N LEU A 20 -10.44 -5.96 1.38
CA LEU A 20 -9.07 -5.49 1.64
C LEU A 20 -8.97 -4.72 2.96
N ILE A 21 -9.94 -3.84 3.25
CA ILE A 21 -10.00 -3.09 4.52
C ILE A 21 -10.18 -4.04 5.70
N SER A 22 -11.06 -5.03 5.58
CA SER A 22 -11.29 -6.03 6.64
C SER A 22 -10.05 -6.87 6.90
N ALA A 23 -9.38 -7.35 5.85
CA ALA A 23 -8.12 -8.07 5.98
C ALA A 23 -7.01 -7.20 6.58
N GLY A 24 -6.95 -5.93 6.19
CA GLY A 24 -6.04 -4.94 6.77
C GLY A 24 -6.29 -4.70 8.26
N ALA A 25 -7.56 -4.60 8.66
CA ALA A 25 -7.94 -4.45 10.07
C ALA A 25 -7.51 -5.66 10.91
N VAL A 26 -7.73 -6.89 10.41
CA VAL A 26 -7.29 -8.13 11.08
C VAL A 26 -5.76 -8.19 11.17
N PHE A 27 -5.06 -7.85 10.09
CA PHE A 27 -3.60 -7.78 10.07
C PHE A 27 -3.06 -6.77 11.10
N LEU A 28 -3.62 -5.55 11.15
CA LEU A 28 -3.22 -4.53 12.11
C LEU A 28 -3.52 -4.94 13.56
N ALA A 29 -4.69 -5.54 13.81
CA ALA A 29 -5.06 -6.04 15.13
C ALA A 29 -4.11 -7.15 15.60
N SER A 30 -3.74 -8.09 14.71
CA SER A 30 -2.77 -9.14 15.03
C SER A 30 -1.38 -8.58 15.32
N GLY A 31 -0.93 -7.58 14.57
CA GLY A 31 0.34 -6.88 14.81
C GLY A 31 0.36 -6.13 16.14
N ALA A 32 -0.71 -5.37 16.43
CA ALA A 32 -0.87 -4.70 17.72
C ALA A 32 -0.84 -5.68 18.90
N ALA A 33 -1.61 -6.78 18.79
CA ALA A 33 -1.66 -7.82 19.81
C ALA A 33 -0.28 -8.49 20.03
N ALA A 34 0.45 -8.78 18.94
CA ALA A 34 1.79 -9.35 19.00
C ALA A 34 2.78 -8.42 19.74
N VAL A 35 2.74 -7.11 19.44
CA VAL A 35 3.60 -6.12 20.08
C VAL A 35 3.23 -5.91 21.55
N LEU A 36 1.94 -5.68 21.84
CA LEU A 36 1.47 -5.41 23.20
C LEU A 36 1.75 -6.59 24.15
N ARG A 37 1.53 -7.83 23.68
CA ARG A 37 1.76 -9.03 24.48
C ARG A 37 3.24 -9.27 24.78
N ASN A 38 4.12 -9.05 23.81
CA ASN A 38 5.50 -9.46 23.94
C ASN A 38 6.46 -8.30 24.29
N ARG A 39 6.15 -7.08 23.86
CA ARG A 39 7.01 -5.89 24.00
C ARG A 39 6.16 -4.62 24.10
N PRO A 40 5.37 -4.39 25.16
CA PRO A 40 4.40 -3.30 25.24
C PRO A 40 5.01 -1.91 25.04
N ARG A 41 6.26 -1.70 25.43
CA ARG A 41 6.97 -0.42 25.20
C ARG A 41 7.20 -0.13 23.71
N TRP A 42 7.27 -1.15 22.85
CA TRP A 42 7.46 -0.99 21.42
C TRP A 42 6.16 -0.63 20.69
N PHE A 43 5.03 -0.71 21.37
CA PHE A 43 3.74 -0.36 20.79
C PHE A 43 3.72 1.09 20.25
N TRP A 44 4.33 2.02 20.96
CA TRP A 44 4.40 3.41 20.53
C TRP A 44 5.28 3.59 19.29
N VAL A 45 6.38 2.86 19.17
CA VAL A 45 7.22 2.86 17.96
C VAL A 45 6.47 2.25 16.78
N TRP A 46 5.77 1.15 17.02
CA TRP A 46 4.90 0.52 16.01
C TRP A 46 3.78 1.46 15.55
N LEU A 47 3.10 2.10 16.47
CA LEU A 47 2.04 3.06 16.18
C LEU A 47 2.58 4.27 15.41
N ALA A 48 3.74 4.80 15.80
CA ALA A 48 4.40 5.88 15.07
C ALA A 48 4.76 5.45 13.63
N GLY A 49 5.27 4.24 13.43
CA GLY A 49 5.53 3.67 12.10
C GLY A 49 4.26 3.54 11.25
N LEU A 50 3.17 3.10 11.85
CA LEU A 50 1.86 3.00 11.20
C LEU A 50 1.32 4.39 10.79
N LEU A 51 1.39 5.37 11.69
CA LEU A 51 0.96 6.75 11.41
C LEU A 51 1.85 7.39 10.33
N ALA A 52 3.15 7.17 10.38
CA ALA A 52 4.08 7.62 9.35
C ALA A 52 3.72 7.02 7.99
N TRP A 53 3.44 5.72 7.94
CA TRP A 53 3.01 5.05 6.71
C TRP A 53 1.63 5.54 6.22
N ALA A 54 0.71 5.85 7.12
CA ALA A 54 -0.60 6.37 6.76
C ALA A 54 -0.55 7.82 6.23
N THR A 55 0.50 8.59 6.53
CA THR A 55 0.58 10.02 6.19
C THR A 55 1.65 10.31 5.13
N ILE A 56 2.90 9.93 5.39
CA ILE A 56 4.04 10.35 4.57
C ILE A 56 3.93 9.86 3.11
N PRO A 57 3.69 8.57 2.84
CA PRO A 57 3.51 8.11 1.46
C PRO A 57 2.30 8.73 0.77
N LYS A 58 1.23 9.01 1.51
CA LYS A 58 0.03 9.65 0.94
C LYS A 58 0.33 11.06 0.45
N TYR A 59 1.17 11.80 1.16
CA TYR A 59 1.63 13.11 0.73
C TYR A 59 2.58 13.03 -0.48
N PHE A 60 3.57 12.13 -0.43
CA PHE A 60 4.60 12.07 -1.48
C PHE A 60 4.15 11.32 -2.74
N ILE A 61 3.25 10.34 -2.62
CA ILE A 61 2.83 9.47 -3.72
C ILE A 61 1.40 9.77 -4.13
N CYS A 62 0.42 9.60 -3.21
CA CYS A 62 -0.99 9.68 -3.58
C CYS A 62 -1.44 11.10 -3.97
N ALA A 63 -0.88 12.16 -3.34
CA ALA A 63 -1.19 13.54 -3.70
C ALA A 63 -0.65 13.96 -5.09
N ARG A 64 0.23 13.15 -5.69
CA ARG A 64 0.80 13.36 -7.02
C ARG A 64 0.32 12.32 -8.04
N CYS A 65 -0.49 11.37 -7.58
CA CYS A 65 -0.95 10.27 -8.41
C CYS A 65 -2.08 10.74 -9.36
N GLU A 66 -2.13 10.17 -10.54
CA GLU A 66 -3.24 10.33 -11.49
C GLU A 66 -4.60 9.91 -10.90
N ASN A 67 -4.59 9.00 -9.90
CA ASN A 67 -5.77 8.59 -9.13
C ASN A 67 -6.08 9.46 -7.90
N TYR A 68 -5.52 10.68 -7.82
CA TYR A 68 -5.89 11.64 -6.80
C TYR A 68 -7.39 11.95 -6.86
N ASP A 69 -8.04 11.91 -5.70
CA ASP A 69 -9.51 12.08 -5.53
C ASP A 69 -10.37 10.99 -6.21
N ARG A 70 -9.76 9.89 -6.64
CA ARG A 70 -10.48 8.75 -7.22
C ARG A 70 -10.46 7.53 -6.29
N PRO A 71 -11.47 6.65 -6.35
CA PRO A 71 -11.42 5.37 -5.65
C PRO A 71 -10.38 4.47 -6.33
N CYS A 72 -9.18 4.43 -5.79
CA CYS A 72 -8.13 3.52 -6.27
C CYS A 72 -8.16 2.20 -5.48
N GLY A 73 -7.60 1.13 -6.06
CA GLY A 73 -7.53 -0.20 -5.45
C GLY A 73 -6.81 -0.26 -4.10
N PHE A 74 -6.03 0.76 -3.76
CA PHE A 74 -5.30 0.84 -2.50
C PHE A 74 -6.12 1.49 -1.38
N MET A 75 -7.15 0.79 -0.89
CA MET A 75 -7.99 1.22 0.26
C MET A 75 -8.45 2.69 0.15
N TYR A 76 -8.99 3.07 -1.00
CA TYR A 76 -9.41 4.46 -1.29
C TYR A 76 -8.29 5.50 -1.11
N GLY A 77 -7.03 5.12 -1.29
CA GLY A 77 -5.87 5.98 -1.05
C GLY A 77 -5.91 7.34 -1.76
N GLY A 78 -6.47 7.40 -2.99
CA GLY A 78 -6.67 8.65 -3.72
C GLY A 78 -7.64 9.59 -3.02
N LYS A 79 -8.80 9.09 -2.57
CA LYS A 79 -9.79 9.87 -1.81
C LYS A 79 -9.26 10.27 -0.43
N TYR A 80 -8.56 9.34 0.23
CA TYR A 80 -7.90 9.65 1.50
C TYR A 80 -6.89 10.80 1.33
N ALA A 81 -6.05 10.73 0.30
CA ALA A 81 -5.08 11.79 0.03
C ALA A 81 -5.77 13.13 -0.25
N ALA A 82 -6.86 13.16 -1.03
CA ALA A 82 -7.61 14.37 -1.34
C ALA A 82 -8.25 15.02 -0.10
N ARG A 83 -8.58 14.22 0.91
CA ARG A 83 -9.16 14.71 2.17
C ARG A 83 -8.17 15.51 3.02
N PHE A 84 -6.88 15.11 2.99
CA PHE A 84 -5.86 15.65 3.91
C PHE A 84 -4.77 16.46 3.20
N PHE A 85 -4.54 16.25 1.91
CA PHE A 85 -3.45 16.86 1.16
C PHE A 85 -3.97 17.50 -0.13
N LYS A 86 -3.44 18.65 -0.49
CA LYS A 86 -3.69 19.27 -1.78
C LYS A 86 -2.97 18.50 -2.89
N ARG A 87 -3.59 18.43 -4.07
CA ARG A 87 -2.93 17.89 -5.27
C ARG A 87 -1.63 18.62 -5.53
N SER A 88 -0.61 17.88 -5.88
CA SER A 88 0.71 18.44 -6.18
C SER A 88 1.14 18.02 -7.58
N ASP A 89 1.49 19.00 -8.41
CA ASP A 89 2.01 18.77 -9.77
C ASP A 89 3.52 18.50 -9.79
N ARG A 90 4.15 18.39 -8.62
CA ARG A 90 5.56 18.03 -8.51
C ARG A 90 5.76 16.58 -8.97
N PRO A 91 6.85 16.30 -9.71
CA PRO A 91 7.12 14.94 -10.15
C PRO A 91 7.33 14.00 -8.95
N PHE A 92 7.03 12.72 -9.14
CA PHE A 92 7.40 11.68 -8.19
C PHE A 92 8.91 11.71 -7.95
N ASN A 93 9.31 11.45 -6.72
CA ASN A 93 10.72 11.36 -6.37
C ASN A 93 11.01 10.09 -5.56
N ALA A 94 12.27 9.67 -5.59
CA ALA A 94 12.71 8.48 -4.85
C ALA A 94 12.46 8.61 -3.34
N ALA A 95 12.49 9.83 -2.77
CA ALA A 95 12.27 10.06 -1.35
C ALA A 95 10.90 9.58 -0.87
N GLY A 96 9.84 9.71 -1.70
CA GLY A 96 8.51 9.19 -1.39
C GLY A 96 8.49 7.68 -1.21
N TYR A 97 9.17 6.95 -2.09
CA TYR A 97 9.26 5.49 -2.01
C TYR A 97 10.17 5.02 -0.87
N PHE A 98 11.25 5.71 -0.59
CA PHE A 98 12.09 5.41 0.58
C PHE A 98 11.34 5.66 1.89
N ALA A 99 10.56 6.73 1.97
CA ALA A 99 9.71 7.01 3.12
C ALA A 99 8.61 5.96 3.30
N GLU A 100 8.00 5.50 2.18
CA GLU A 100 7.05 4.40 2.20
C GLU A 100 7.71 3.10 2.67
N GLY A 101 8.81 2.71 2.05
CA GLY A 101 9.53 1.49 2.38
C GLY A 101 10.03 1.48 3.83
N GLY A 102 10.57 2.59 4.31
CA GLY A 102 11.05 2.71 5.69
C GLY A 102 9.92 2.62 6.72
N SER A 103 8.84 3.37 6.54
CA SER A 103 7.69 3.32 7.44
C SER A 103 6.98 1.95 7.38
N LEU A 104 6.84 1.38 6.18
CA LEU A 104 6.30 0.04 5.96
C LEU A 104 7.15 -1.01 6.70
N ALA A 105 8.47 -0.94 6.59
CA ALA A 105 9.38 -1.86 7.27
C ALA A 105 9.19 -1.82 8.78
N VAL A 106 9.10 -0.64 9.38
CA VAL A 106 8.90 -0.50 10.82
C VAL A 106 7.60 -1.15 11.25
N PHE A 107 6.46 -0.80 10.65
CA PHE A 107 5.20 -1.32 11.15
C PHE A 107 4.93 -2.78 10.76
N GLN A 108 5.56 -3.31 9.69
CA GLN A 108 5.41 -4.71 9.30
C GLN A 108 6.39 -5.65 10.02
N PHE A 109 7.65 -5.28 10.18
CA PHE A 109 8.63 -6.20 10.76
C PHE A 109 8.70 -6.13 12.29
N LEU A 110 8.34 -5.00 12.89
CA LEU A 110 8.40 -4.86 14.33
C LEU A 110 7.53 -5.88 15.10
N PRO A 111 6.28 -6.19 14.67
CA PRO A 111 5.49 -7.23 15.33
C PRO A 111 6.11 -8.62 15.26
N ALA A 112 6.70 -9.00 14.10
CA ALA A 112 7.39 -10.27 13.96
C ALA A 112 8.62 -10.36 14.87
N ILE A 113 9.41 -9.28 14.95
CA ILE A 113 10.56 -9.21 15.86
C ILE A 113 10.12 -9.24 17.34
N ALA A 114 9.03 -8.56 17.68
CA ALA A 114 8.47 -8.60 19.03
C ALA A 114 8.02 -10.02 19.42
N ALA A 115 7.34 -10.71 18.50
CA ALA A 115 6.78 -12.04 18.70
C ALA A 115 7.79 -13.19 18.50
N ARG A 116 9.07 -12.93 18.21
CA ARG A 116 10.06 -13.98 17.88
C ARG A 116 10.18 -15.12 18.89
N ARG A 117 9.83 -14.87 20.15
CA ARG A 117 9.84 -15.88 21.23
C ARG A 117 8.45 -16.49 21.54
N ASP A 118 7.41 -16.01 20.87
CA ASP A 118 6.05 -16.52 20.95
C ASP A 118 5.63 -17.08 19.58
N PRO A 119 5.87 -18.38 19.32
CA PRO A 119 5.62 -18.96 18.00
C PRO A 119 4.16 -18.89 17.60
N LYS A 120 3.22 -18.93 18.55
CA LYS A 120 1.78 -18.81 18.26
C LYS A 120 1.46 -17.40 17.74
N ALA A 121 1.91 -16.37 18.43
CA ALA A 121 1.70 -14.99 18.00
C ALA A 121 2.40 -14.71 16.65
N LEU A 122 3.60 -15.24 16.44
CA LEU A 122 4.34 -15.11 15.19
C LEU A 122 3.62 -15.75 14.01
N VAL A 123 3.11 -16.98 14.17
CA VAL A 123 2.36 -17.70 13.12
C VAL A 123 1.07 -16.95 12.77
N VAL A 124 0.27 -16.54 13.77
CA VAL A 124 -0.96 -15.78 13.53
C VAL A 124 -0.65 -14.48 12.78
N TYR A 125 0.35 -13.74 13.21
CA TYR A 125 0.78 -12.52 12.55
C TYR A 125 1.24 -12.78 11.10
N ALA A 126 2.09 -13.78 10.88
CA ALA A 126 2.60 -14.11 9.56
C ALA A 126 1.48 -14.52 8.59
N LEU A 127 0.51 -15.31 9.04
CA LEU A 127 -0.64 -15.72 8.22
C LEU A 127 -1.52 -14.50 7.85
N THR A 128 -1.86 -13.65 8.82
CA THR A 128 -2.66 -12.44 8.54
C THR A 128 -1.93 -11.47 7.62
N ALA A 129 -0.61 -11.33 7.77
CA ALA A 129 0.23 -10.54 6.89
C ALA A 129 0.24 -11.12 5.46
N ALA A 130 0.42 -12.43 5.31
CA ALA A 130 0.43 -13.10 4.01
C ALA A 130 -0.91 -12.94 3.28
N VAL A 131 -2.03 -13.14 3.98
CA VAL A 131 -3.37 -12.94 3.41
C VAL A 131 -3.57 -11.50 2.97
N PHE A 132 -3.27 -10.54 3.84
CA PHE A 132 -3.42 -9.11 3.52
C PHE A 132 -2.57 -8.70 2.32
N GLN A 133 -1.29 -9.10 2.29
CA GLN A 133 -0.38 -8.75 1.18
C GLN A 133 -0.82 -9.40 -0.14
N SER A 134 -1.29 -10.64 -0.11
CA SER A 134 -1.80 -11.33 -1.30
C SER A 134 -3.04 -10.62 -1.87
N LEU A 135 -3.98 -10.22 -1.01
CA LEU A 135 -5.15 -9.45 -1.40
C LEU A 135 -4.77 -8.07 -1.93
N LEU A 136 -3.81 -7.39 -1.28
CA LEU A 136 -3.31 -6.09 -1.72
C LEU A 136 -2.70 -6.17 -3.12
N VAL A 137 -1.86 -7.17 -3.37
CA VAL A 137 -1.27 -7.38 -4.70
C VAL A 137 -2.37 -7.65 -5.74
N LYS A 138 -3.32 -8.53 -5.43
CA LYS A 138 -4.40 -8.91 -6.34
C LYS A 138 -5.31 -7.72 -6.68
N ILE A 139 -5.75 -6.96 -5.68
CA ILE A 139 -6.78 -5.91 -5.85
C ILE A 139 -6.18 -4.57 -6.28
N ALA A 140 -4.97 -4.25 -5.80
CA ALA A 140 -4.40 -2.92 -6.03
C ALA A 140 -3.22 -2.92 -6.99
N CYS A 141 -2.30 -3.90 -6.88
CA CYS A 141 -1.04 -3.81 -7.61
C CYS A 141 -1.15 -4.33 -9.05
N ILE A 142 -1.99 -5.34 -9.30
CA ILE A 142 -2.19 -5.88 -10.66
C ILE A 142 -2.78 -4.79 -11.56
N ASP A 143 -3.83 -4.12 -11.13
CA ASP A 143 -4.44 -3.03 -11.89
C ASP A 143 -3.49 -1.83 -12.00
N CYS A 144 -2.74 -1.53 -10.94
CA CYS A 144 -1.72 -0.50 -11.00
C CYS A 144 -0.67 -0.79 -12.08
N VAL A 145 -0.25 -2.04 -12.26
CA VAL A 145 0.71 -2.41 -13.33
C VAL A 145 0.09 -2.29 -14.70
N ARG A 146 -1.16 -2.72 -14.87
CA ARG A 146 -1.85 -2.68 -16.17
C ARG A 146 -2.08 -1.27 -16.66
N PHE A 147 -2.59 -0.39 -15.80
CA PHE A 147 -3.12 0.91 -16.18
C PHE A 147 -2.24 2.12 -15.82
N ALA A 148 -1.12 1.92 -15.10
CA ALA A 148 -0.23 3.02 -14.77
C ALA A 148 0.48 3.55 -16.01
N ARG A 149 0.20 4.79 -16.38
CA ARG A 149 0.88 5.50 -17.47
C ARG A 149 2.18 6.17 -17.03
N ASP A 150 2.33 6.35 -15.71
CA ASP A 150 3.47 7.05 -15.15
C ASP A 150 4.72 6.16 -15.15
N PRO A 151 5.76 6.49 -15.94
CA PRO A 151 6.99 5.72 -16.02
C PRO A 151 7.75 5.63 -14.68
N TRP A 152 7.47 6.54 -13.75
CA TRP A 152 8.08 6.55 -12.43
C TRP A 152 7.64 5.36 -11.57
N LYS A 153 6.39 4.91 -11.69
CA LYS A 153 5.90 3.73 -10.97
C LYS A 153 6.68 2.49 -11.38
N ALA A 154 6.89 2.29 -12.67
CA ALA A 154 7.71 1.18 -13.18
C ALA A 154 9.16 1.25 -12.70
N ARG A 155 9.71 2.46 -12.56
CA ARG A 155 11.12 2.66 -12.17
C ARG A 155 11.37 2.45 -10.68
N TYR A 156 10.48 2.92 -9.80
CA TYR A 156 10.75 3.00 -8.35
C TYR A 156 9.88 2.09 -7.49
N CYS A 157 8.71 1.64 -7.96
CA CYS A 157 7.86 0.75 -7.17
C CYS A 157 8.37 -0.71 -7.21
N PRO A 158 8.84 -1.28 -6.10
CA PRO A 158 9.33 -2.65 -6.08
C PRO A 158 8.23 -3.67 -6.40
N THR A 159 7.00 -3.43 -5.94
CA THR A 159 5.85 -4.31 -6.20
C THR A 159 5.50 -4.32 -7.68
N PHE A 160 5.59 -3.19 -8.37
CA PHE A 160 5.40 -3.12 -9.82
C PHE A 160 6.35 -4.10 -10.55
N LYS A 161 7.65 -4.03 -10.21
CA LYS A 161 8.67 -4.92 -10.82
C LYS A 161 8.44 -6.39 -10.49
N ILE A 162 7.97 -6.70 -9.29
CA ILE A 162 7.67 -8.08 -8.88
C ILE A 162 6.48 -8.61 -9.67
N VAL A 163 5.38 -7.86 -9.75
CA VAL A 163 4.17 -8.25 -10.49
C VAL A 163 4.47 -8.46 -11.98
N GLU A 164 5.23 -7.55 -12.59
CA GLU A 164 5.68 -7.66 -13.98
C GLU A 164 6.57 -8.89 -14.21
N ARG A 165 7.59 -9.12 -13.36
CA ARG A 165 8.51 -10.26 -13.46
C ARG A 165 7.82 -11.61 -13.27
N LEU A 166 6.81 -11.68 -12.43
CA LEU A 166 6.02 -12.88 -12.20
C LEU A 166 4.96 -13.11 -13.29
N GLY A 167 4.86 -12.22 -14.28
CA GLY A 167 3.86 -12.32 -15.35
C GLY A 167 2.41 -12.20 -14.89
N LEU A 168 2.18 -11.65 -13.69
CA LEU A 168 0.83 -11.49 -13.12
C LEU A 168 0.05 -10.38 -13.81
N ALA A 169 0.73 -9.39 -14.36
CA ALA A 169 0.18 -8.37 -15.24
C ALA A 169 1.25 -7.81 -16.16
N THR A 170 0.85 -7.46 -17.39
CA THR A 170 1.67 -6.74 -18.36
C THR A 170 1.11 -5.32 -18.52
N PRO A 171 1.96 -4.29 -18.60
CA PRO A 171 1.51 -2.93 -18.88
C PRO A 171 0.79 -2.89 -20.23
N GLU A 172 -0.42 -2.35 -20.27
CA GLU A 172 -1.09 -2.00 -21.51
C GLU A 172 -0.35 -0.79 -22.10
N ARG A 173 0.61 -1.06 -22.96
CA ARG A 173 1.29 -0.01 -23.71
C ARG A 173 0.32 0.48 -24.77
N THR A 174 -0.44 1.52 -24.45
CA THR A 174 -1.13 2.28 -25.50
C THR A 174 -0.04 2.93 -26.35
N GLY A 175 0.10 2.44 -27.61
CA GLY A 175 0.96 3.00 -28.63
C GLY A 175 0.60 4.43 -28.97
#